data_30940eff0812bb59d308d32bd16aea0b
#
_entry.id   30940eff0812bb59d308d32bd16aea0b
#
_cell.length_a   1.000
_cell.length_b   1.000
_cell.length_c   1.000
_cell.angle_alpha   90.00
_cell.angle_beta   90.00
_cell.angle_gamma   90.00
#
_symmetry.space_group_name_H-M   'P 1'
#
loop_
_entity.id
_entity.type
_entity.pdbx_description
1 polymer ?
#
loop_
_entity_poly.entity_id
_entity_poly.type
_entity_poly.pdbx_seq_one_letter_code
_entity_poly.pdbx_strand_id
1 'polypeptide(L)'
;MLSIGESEEIRKLDISWRSGGVNIYTAEQSAQISVKEESTAPLAESEKMVCAIDGDTLRIHFLGDAYRGSYDGEKHLDVGLPRELVSAGHFEEIKVETTDAYAYVSADAQKIELSTLSGDARVMCANCPEVEIETTSGNAGVVDGTWARVDISTLSGAIELAGDAESAEIETASGKVDIAGALGALDFESVSGNLILATERALRLDAETESGSIYLTLPAQDGFTLDYETKSGAFRSALTEREGALVTCLDDHATHYSVPALDGGEMSELTIETMSGEVTIGASSSGSN
;
A
#
# COMPACT_ATOMS: atom_id res chain seq x y z
N MET A 1 -25.73 12.01 -12.21
CA MET A 1 -25.57 10.56 -11.99
C MET A 1 -25.86 9.85 -13.32
N LEU A 2 -24.91 9.06 -13.77
CA LEU A 2 -25.03 8.21 -14.96
C LEU A 2 -25.12 6.75 -14.49
N SER A 3 -25.93 5.93 -15.18
CA SER A 3 -25.96 4.47 -14.98
C SER A 3 -25.48 3.81 -16.25
N ILE A 4 -24.53 2.91 -16.13
CA ILE A 4 -23.93 2.19 -17.25
C ILE A 4 -24.73 0.91 -17.48
N GLY A 5 -25.53 0.88 -18.57
CA GLY A 5 -26.47 -0.23 -18.86
C GLY A 5 -25.79 -1.57 -19.17
N GLU A 6 -24.56 -1.53 -19.68
CA GLU A 6 -23.78 -2.71 -20.09
C GLU A 6 -22.72 -3.08 -19.03
N SER A 7 -23.06 -2.95 -17.73
CA SER A 7 -22.11 -3.13 -16.61
C SER A 7 -21.44 -4.51 -16.58
N GLU A 8 -22.11 -5.54 -17.10
CA GLU A 8 -21.57 -6.91 -17.19
C GLU A 8 -20.48 -7.08 -18.26
N GLU A 9 -20.36 -6.14 -19.19
CA GLU A 9 -19.30 -6.13 -20.20
C GLU A 9 -18.04 -5.38 -19.73
N ILE A 10 -18.19 -4.53 -18.69
CA ILE A 10 -17.10 -3.71 -18.16
C ILE A 10 -16.28 -4.52 -17.15
N ARG A 11 -15.03 -4.78 -17.48
CA ARG A 11 -14.08 -5.47 -16.61
C ARG A 11 -13.01 -4.56 -16.03
N LYS A 12 -12.83 -3.38 -16.64
CA LYS A 12 -11.77 -2.44 -16.28
C LYS A 12 -12.30 -1.04 -16.09
N LEU A 13 -11.75 -0.34 -15.12
CA LEU A 13 -11.95 1.09 -14.92
C LEU A 13 -10.62 1.82 -15.15
N ASP A 14 -10.65 2.88 -15.96
CA ASP A 14 -9.51 3.76 -16.24
C ASP A 14 -9.95 5.20 -15.98
N ILE A 15 -9.49 5.78 -14.88
CA ILE A 15 -9.94 7.07 -14.37
C ILE A 15 -8.78 8.04 -14.33
N SER A 16 -8.89 9.14 -15.07
CA SER A 16 -7.95 10.26 -15.02
C SER A 16 -8.62 11.48 -14.40
N TRP A 17 -8.18 11.87 -13.20
CA TRP A 17 -8.80 12.93 -12.42
C TRP A 17 -7.79 13.99 -12.00
N ARG A 18 -8.21 15.25 -11.91
CA ARG A 18 -7.27 16.34 -11.66
C ARG A 18 -7.26 16.80 -10.21
N SER A 19 -8.41 17.18 -9.67
CA SER A 19 -8.50 17.82 -8.35
C SER A 19 -9.81 17.50 -7.65
N GLY A 20 -9.80 17.48 -6.33
CA GLY A 20 -10.92 17.11 -5.46
C GLY A 20 -10.81 15.67 -5.00
N GLY A 21 -11.56 14.73 -5.56
CA GLY A 21 -11.48 13.35 -5.12
C GLY A 21 -12.12 12.33 -6.04
N VAL A 22 -11.62 11.11 -5.96
CA VAL A 22 -12.19 9.91 -6.60
C VAL A 22 -12.50 8.90 -5.50
N ASN A 23 -13.73 8.41 -5.48
CA ASN A 23 -14.19 7.38 -4.57
C ASN A 23 -14.83 6.24 -5.37
N ILE A 24 -14.27 5.04 -5.28
CA ILE A 24 -14.78 3.83 -5.92
C ILE A 24 -15.21 2.88 -4.81
N TYR A 25 -16.44 2.45 -4.85
CA TYR A 25 -17.01 1.65 -3.76
C TYR A 25 -17.96 0.56 -4.27
N THR A 26 -18.15 -0.46 -3.46
CA THR A 26 -19.16 -1.51 -3.72
C THR A 26 -20.56 -1.00 -3.39
N ALA A 27 -21.43 -0.92 -4.41
CA ALA A 27 -22.81 -0.46 -4.28
C ALA A 27 -23.75 -1.63 -3.94
N GLU A 28 -24.32 -1.60 -2.73
CA GLU A 28 -25.14 -2.68 -2.16
C GLU A 28 -26.45 -2.95 -2.90
N GLN A 29 -27.03 -1.94 -3.53
CA GLN A 29 -28.41 -2.01 -4.07
C GLN A 29 -28.48 -1.65 -5.56
N SER A 30 -27.36 -1.64 -6.26
CA SER A 30 -27.31 -1.31 -7.68
C SER A 30 -26.95 -2.54 -8.51
N ALA A 31 -27.71 -2.80 -9.56
CA ALA A 31 -27.36 -3.80 -10.58
C ALA A 31 -26.48 -3.21 -11.69
N GLN A 32 -26.22 -1.91 -11.68
CA GLN A 32 -25.49 -1.21 -12.72
C GLN A 32 -24.37 -0.36 -12.10
N ILE A 33 -23.28 -0.19 -12.82
CA ILE A 33 -22.23 0.76 -12.46
C ILE A 33 -22.85 2.16 -12.47
N SER A 34 -22.71 2.86 -11.36
CA SER A 34 -23.17 4.24 -11.21
C SER A 34 -22.00 5.19 -11.18
N VAL A 35 -22.06 6.26 -11.93
CA VAL A 35 -21.04 7.30 -12.00
C VAL A 35 -21.68 8.63 -11.66
N LYS A 36 -21.16 9.31 -10.66
CA LYS A 36 -21.66 10.60 -10.19
C LYS A 36 -20.54 11.59 -10.06
N GLU A 37 -20.70 12.74 -10.71
CA GLU A 37 -19.82 13.90 -10.55
C GLU A 37 -20.52 14.94 -9.66
N GLU A 38 -19.80 15.44 -8.69
CA GLU A 38 -20.21 16.57 -7.86
C GLU A 38 -19.16 17.70 -7.95
N SER A 39 -19.60 18.94 -7.91
CA SER A 39 -18.75 20.11 -7.91
C SER A 39 -19.28 21.15 -6.94
N THR A 40 -18.40 21.91 -6.33
CA THR A 40 -18.73 23.02 -5.43
C THR A 40 -19.34 24.23 -6.17
N ALA A 41 -19.13 24.32 -7.47
CA ALA A 41 -19.69 25.36 -8.34
C ALA A 41 -20.49 24.75 -9.50
N PRO A 42 -21.47 25.47 -10.05
CA PRO A 42 -22.16 25.01 -11.25
C PRO A 42 -21.19 24.79 -12.42
N LEU A 43 -21.26 23.64 -13.06
CA LEU A 43 -20.44 23.28 -14.22
C LEU A 43 -21.12 23.68 -15.53
N ALA A 44 -20.38 24.32 -16.42
CA ALA A 44 -20.76 24.41 -17.81
C ALA A 44 -20.73 23.02 -18.47
N GLU A 45 -21.42 22.81 -19.56
CA GLU A 45 -21.48 21.50 -20.23
C GLU A 45 -20.08 21.01 -20.66
N SER A 46 -19.21 21.93 -21.08
CA SER A 46 -17.83 21.65 -21.45
C SER A 46 -16.89 21.36 -20.27
N GLU A 47 -17.34 21.63 -19.06
CA GLU A 47 -16.58 21.41 -17.81
C GLU A 47 -16.96 20.10 -17.10
N LYS A 48 -17.98 19.42 -17.59
CA LYS A 48 -18.38 18.13 -17.04
C LYS A 48 -17.39 17.04 -17.40
N MET A 49 -17.36 16.01 -16.55
CA MET A 49 -16.61 14.79 -16.85
C MET A 49 -17.06 14.15 -18.16
N VAL A 50 -16.17 13.38 -18.74
CA VAL A 50 -16.47 12.55 -19.91
C VAL A 50 -16.32 11.08 -19.55
N CYS A 51 -17.36 10.31 -19.83
CA CYS A 51 -17.34 8.85 -19.71
C CYS A 51 -17.41 8.24 -21.11
N ALA A 52 -16.56 7.26 -21.38
CA ALA A 52 -16.53 6.50 -22.61
C ALA A 52 -16.30 5.01 -22.31
N ILE A 53 -16.88 4.15 -23.11
CA ILE A 53 -16.62 2.71 -23.07
C ILE A 53 -15.74 2.38 -24.27
N ASP A 54 -14.60 1.75 -24.02
CA ASP A 54 -13.65 1.29 -25.02
C ASP A 54 -13.38 -0.20 -24.80
N GLY A 55 -14.07 -1.04 -25.58
CA GLY A 55 -14.08 -2.50 -25.35
C GLY A 55 -14.72 -2.84 -24.00
N ASP A 56 -13.96 -3.42 -23.09
CA ASP A 56 -14.35 -3.79 -21.73
C ASP A 56 -13.94 -2.77 -20.66
N THR A 57 -13.43 -1.62 -21.07
CA THR A 57 -12.90 -0.57 -20.19
C THR A 57 -13.83 0.63 -20.12
N LEU A 58 -14.27 1.00 -18.92
CA LEU A 58 -14.94 2.25 -18.65
C LEU A 58 -13.90 3.33 -18.35
N ARG A 59 -13.77 4.30 -19.29
CA ARG A 59 -12.88 5.45 -19.15
C ARG A 59 -13.61 6.66 -18.63
N ILE A 60 -13.08 7.30 -17.59
CA ILE A 60 -13.66 8.49 -16.98
C ILE A 60 -12.56 9.57 -16.89
N HIS A 61 -12.81 10.70 -17.55
CA HIS A 61 -11.88 11.83 -17.55
C HIS A 61 -12.50 13.05 -16.88
N PHE A 62 -11.69 13.79 -16.13
CA PHE A 62 -12.07 15.02 -15.43
C PHE A 62 -12.69 16.07 -16.35
N LEU A 63 -12.14 16.21 -17.56
CA LEU A 63 -12.62 17.11 -18.63
C LEU A 63 -12.46 16.40 -19.97
N GLY A 64 -13.30 16.76 -20.93
CA GLY A 64 -13.15 16.26 -22.30
C GLY A 64 -11.90 16.85 -23.01
N ASP A 65 -11.32 16.08 -23.93
CA ASP A 65 -10.14 16.46 -24.72
C ASP A 65 -10.33 17.77 -25.54
N ALA A 66 -11.56 18.13 -25.82
CA ALA A 66 -11.91 19.36 -26.53
C ALA A 66 -11.87 20.62 -25.65
N TYR A 67 -11.82 20.47 -24.33
CA TYR A 67 -11.78 21.60 -23.40
C TYR A 67 -10.43 22.35 -23.51
N ARG A 68 -10.50 23.65 -23.74
CA ARG A 68 -9.30 24.52 -23.93
C ARG A 68 -9.16 25.61 -22.87
N GLY A 69 -10.08 25.63 -21.87
CA GLY A 69 -10.03 26.58 -20.75
C GLY A 69 -9.13 26.11 -19.60
N SER A 70 -9.00 26.95 -18.57
CA SER A 70 -8.50 26.54 -17.26
C SER A 70 -9.70 26.32 -16.35
N TYR A 71 -9.84 25.12 -15.80
CA TYR A 71 -10.80 24.82 -14.75
C TYR A 71 -10.05 24.69 -13.43
N ASP A 72 -10.26 25.61 -12.50
CA ASP A 72 -9.56 25.68 -11.21
C ASP A 72 -10.42 25.18 -10.04
N GLY A 73 -11.57 24.57 -10.33
CA GLY A 73 -12.46 24.03 -9.32
C GLY A 73 -12.13 22.60 -8.93
N GLU A 74 -12.64 22.20 -7.78
CA GLU A 74 -12.60 20.81 -7.32
C GLU A 74 -13.85 20.07 -7.76
N LYS A 75 -13.69 18.83 -8.15
CA LYS A 75 -14.77 17.91 -8.43
C LYS A 75 -14.56 16.59 -7.70
N HIS A 76 -15.67 16.01 -7.26
CA HIS A 76 -15.68 14.69 -6.65
C HIS A 76 -16.37 13.71 -7.59
N LEU A 77 -15.69 12.60 -7.80
CA LEU A 77 -16.17 11.48 -8.59
C LEU A 77 -16.52 10.31 -7.67
N ASP A 78 -17.77 9.89 -7.68
CA ASP A 78 -18.23 8.67 -7.02
C ASP A 78 -18.55 7.61 -8.08
N VAL A 79 -17.90 6.43 -7.98
CA VAL A 79 -18.16 5.27 -8.84
C VAL A 79 -18.62 4.12 -7.98
N GLY A 80 -19.90 3.76 -8.11
CA GLY A 80 -20.48 2.62 -7.41
C GLY A 80 -20.48 1.37 -8.31
N LEU A 81 -19.77 0.32 -7.88
CA LEU A 81 -19.70 -0.96 -8.57
C LEU A 81 -20.74 -1.94 -8.01
N PRO A 82 -21.52 -2.66 -8.86
CA PRO A 82 -22.50 -3.61 -8.38
C PRO A 82 -21.91 -4.69 -7.50
N ARG A 83 -22.45 -4.89 -6.31
CA ARG A 83 -21.96 -5.90 -5.36
C ARG A 83 -21.88 -7.30 -5.95
N GLU A 84 -22.86 -7.70 -6.76
CA GLU A 84 -22.88 -9.03 -7.37
C GLU A 84 -21.69 -9.24 -8.30
N LEU A 85 -21.30 -8.22 -9.08
CA LEU A 85 -20.13 -8.29 -9.96
C LEU A 85 -18.83 -8.26 -9.15
N VAL A 86 -18.71 -7.38 -8.14
CA VAL A 86 -17.55 -7.33 -7.24
C VAL A 86 -17.33 -8.67 -6.55
N SER A 87 -18.39 -9.23 -5.93
CA SER A 87 -18.31 -10.51 -5.22
C SER A 87 -18.03 -11.70 -6.14
N ALA A 88 -18.35 -11.60 -7.42
CA ALA A 88 -18.02 -12.60 -8.43
C ALA A 88 -16.58 -12.50 -8.95
N GLY A 89 -15.78 -11.53 -8.50
CA GLY A 89 -14.43 -11.28 -9.00
C GLY A 89 -14.41 -10.81 -10.45
N HIS A 90 -15.43 -10.06 -10.84
CA HIS A 90 -15.66 -9.67 -12.23
C HIS A 90 -14.66 -8.62 -12.73
N PHE A 91 -14.23 -7.71 -11.84
CA PHE A 91 -13.35 -6.62 -12.20
C PHE A 91 -11.88 -7.07 -12.24
N GLU A 92 -11.26 -6.91 -13.40
CA GLU A 92 -9.87 -7.28 -13.63
C GLU A 92 -8.92 -6.17 -13.17
N GLU A 93 -9.27 -4.90 -13.42
CA GLU A 93 -8.40 -3.78 -13.13
C GLU A 93 -9.19 -2.53 -12.75
N ILE A 94 -8.72 -1.85 -11.71
CA ILE A 94 -9.15 -0.50 -11.34
C ILE A 94 -7.91 0.39 -11.35
N LYS A 95 -7.81 1.25 -12.37
CA LYS A 95 -6.73 2.22 -12.51
C LYS A 95 -7.24 3.63 -12.27
N VAL A 96 -6.56 4.36 -11.37
CA VAL A 96 -6.88 5.75 -11.05
C VAL A 96 -5.61 6.60 -11.09
N GLU A 97 -5.57 7.57 -11.97
CA GLU A 97 -4.51 8.57 -12.05
C GLU A 97 -5.04 9.94 -11.61
N THR A 98 -4.39 10.57 -10.64
CA THR A 98 -4.79 11.88 -10.15
C THR A 98 -3.61 12.86 -10.09
N THR A 99 -3.91 14.17 -10.05
CA THR A 99 -2.89 15.20 -9.81
C THR A 99 -2.95 15.67 -8.35
N ASP A 100 -4.02 16.35 -7.97
CA ASP A 100 -4.22 16.93 -6.63
C ASP A 100 -5.48 16.37 -5.95
N ALA A 101 -6.00 15.24 -6.46
CA ALA A 101 -7.18 14.59 -5.91
C ALA A 101 -6.80 13.38 -5.07
N TYR A 102 -7.52 13.15 -3.98
CA TYR A 102 -7.43 11.87 -3.30
C TYR A 102 -8.06 10.75 -4.17
N ALA A 103 -7.56 9.53 -4.01
CA ALA A 103 -8.09 8.34 -4.66
C ALA A 103 -8.37 7.26 -3.61
N TYR A 104 -9.67 6.95 -3.37
CA TYR A 104 -10.09 5.94 -2.41
C TYR A 104 -10.83 4.82 -3.13
N VAL A 105 -10.37 3.59 -2.95
CA VAL A 105 -10.98 2.39 -3.52
C VAL A 105 -11.36 1.44 -2.41
N SER A 106 -12.67 1.16 -2.30
CA SER A 106 -13.24 0.18 -1.36
C SER A 106 -14.09 -0.86 -2.10
N ALA A 107 -13.51 -1.41 -3.16
CA ALA A 107 -14.11 -2.48 -3.96
C ALA A 107 -13.03 -3.47 -4.40
N ASP A 108 -13.36 -4.76 -4.45
CA ASP A 108 -12.43 -5.81 -4.84
C ASP A 108 -12.25 -5.83 -6.37
N ALA A 109 -11.02 -6.07 -6.80
CA ALA A 109 -10.61 -6.31 -8.18
C ALA A 109 -9.40 -7.23 -8.22
N GLN A 110 -9.00 -7.74 -9.39
CA GLN A 110 -7.77 -8.56 -9.50
C GLN A 110 -6.52 -7.68 -9.36
N LYS A 111 -6.55 -6.46 -9.88
CA LYS A 111 -5.51 -5.44 -9.70
C LYS A 111 -6.11 -4.08 -9.41
N ILE A 112 -5.52 -3.36 -8.46
CA ILE A 112 -5.81 -1.94 -8.19
C ILE A 112 -4.52 -1.14 -8.34
N GLU A 113 -4.53 -0.12 -9.20
CA GLU A 113 -3.41 0.78 -9.47
C GLU A 113 -3.83 2.23 -9.20
N LEU A 114 -3.21 2.86 -8.22
CA LEU A 114 -3.46 4.25 -7.86
C LEU A 114 -2.18 5.07 -8.06
N SER A 115 -2.25 6.11 -8.87
CA SER A 115 -1.15 7.05 -9.06
C SER A 115 -1.60 8.48 -8.75
N THR A 116 -0.87 9.19 -7.91
CA THR A 116 -1.18 10.58 -7.56
C THR A 116 0.06 11.43 -7.40
N LEU A 117 -0.02 12.70 -7.77
CA LEU A 117 1.10 13.62 -7.56
C LEU A 117 1.11 14.17 -6.11
N SER A 118 -0.05 14.57 -5.57
CA SER A 118 -0.12 15.18 -4.23
C SER A 118 -1.35 14.79 -3.40
N GLY A 119 -2.25 13.98 -3.93
CA GLY A 119 -3.41 13.46 -3.21
C GLY A 119 -3.10 12.22 -2.40
N ASP A 120 -3.87 11.95 -1.37
CA ASP A 120 -3.79 10.70 -0.64
C ASP A 120 -4.39 9.56 -1.47
N ALA A 121 -3.73 8.39 -1.48
CA ALA A 121 -4.19 7.17 -2.12
C ALA A 121 -4.50 6.10 -1.07
N ARG A 122 -5.71 5.53 -1.09
CA ARG A 122 -6.09 4.51 -0.12
C ARG A 122 -6.88 3.37 -0.75
N VAL A 123 -6.46 2.15 -0.47
CA VAL A 123 -7.15 0.92 -0.86
C VAL A 123 -7.65 0.20 0.38
N MET A 124 -8.93 -0.15 0.38
CA MET A 124 -9.62 -0.92 1.42
C MET A 124 -10.38 -2.06 0.74
N CYS A 125 -9.68 -3.10 0.33
CA CYS A 125 -10.27 -4.25 -0.38
C CYS A 125 -10.00 -5.54 0.38
N ALA A 126 -11.02 -6.36 0.54
CA ALA A 126 -10.92 -7.62 1.26
C ALA A 126 -10.17 -8.70 0.43
N ASN A 127 -10.35 -8.69 -0.89
CA ASN A 127 -9.76 -9.67 -1.80
C ASN A 127 -9.28 -8.97 -3.08
N CYS A 128 -8.04 -8.53 -3.07
CA CYS A 128 -7.38 -7.97 -4.24
C CYS A 128 -5.97 -8.56 -4.34
N PRO A 129 -5.69 -9.47 -5.29
CA PRO A 129 -4.37 -10.10 -5.37
C PRO A 129 -3.23 -9.12 -5.52
N GLU A 130 -3.41 -8.03 -6.28
CA GLU A 130 -2.35 -7.08 -6.58
C GLU A 130 -2.80 -5.63 -6.33
N VAL A 131 -2.04 -4.93 -5.50
CA VAL A 131 -2.24 -3.49 -5.22
C VAL A 131 -0.94 -2.75 -5.49
N GLU A 132 -1.03 -1.70 -6.30
CA GLU A 132 0.08 -0.81 -6.64
C GLU A 132 -0.33 0.63 -6.33
N ILE A 133 0.47 1.34 -5.55
CA ILE A 133 0.25 2.75 -5.22
C ILE A 133 1.52 3.54 -5.46
N GLU A 134 1.42 4.54 -6.31
CA GLU A 134 2.48 5.52 -6.54
C GLU A 134 2.03 6.92 -6.11
N THR A 135 2.81 7.60 -5.28
CA THR A 135 2.54 8.99 -4.94
C THR A 135 3.83 9.80 -4.82
N THR A 136 3.78 11.09 -5.12
CA THR A 136 4.95 11.95 -4.89
C THR A 136 4.96 12.54 -3.49
N SER A 137 3.82 13.07 -3.02
CA SER A 137 3.75 13.73 -1.70
C SER A 137 2.49 13.43 -0.90
N GLY A 138 1.61 12.58 -1.39
CA GLY A 138 0.43 12.11 -0.68
C GLY A 138 0.74 10.92 0.23
N ASN A 139 -0.14 10.65 1.18
CA ASN A 139 -0.07 9.44 1.97
C ASN A 139 -0.62 8.25 1.17
N ALA A 140 0.00 7.08 1.34
CA ALA A 140 -0.44 5.83 0.73
C ALA A 140 -0.91 4.85 1.81
N GLY A 141 -2.07 4.23 1.60
CA GLY A 141 -2.62 3.27 2.56
C GLY A 141 -3.25 2.06 1.90
N VAL A 142 -2.89 0.86 2.36
CA VAL A 142 -3.52 -0.41 1.98
C VAL A 142 -3.95 -1.11 3.25
N VAL A 143 -5.25 -1.26 3.46
CA VAL A 143 -5.78 -1.72 4.75
C VAL A 143 -6.95 -2.69 4.60
N ASP A 144 -7.19 -3.47 5.64
CA ASP A 144 -8.37 -4.33 5.83
C ASP A 144 -8.52 -5.44 4.77
N GLY A 145 -7.40 -6.08 4.36
CA GLY A 145 -7.47 -7.14 3.35
C GLY A 145 -6.38 -8.19 3.39
N THR A 146 -6.41 -9.03 2.36
CA THR A 146 -5.40 -10.06 2.10
C THR A 146 -4.94 -9.95 0.65
N TRP A 147 -3.63 -9.86 0.44
CA TRP A 147 -3.03 -9.59 -0.86
C TRP A 147 -1.93 -10.61 -1.18
N ALA A 148 -1.77 -10.93 -2.46
CA ALA A 148 -0.59 -11.68 -2.91
C ALA A 148 0.62 -10.75 -3.03
N ARG A 149 0.41 -9.54 -3.60
CA ARG A 149 1.45 -8.54 -3.76
C ARG A 149 0.92 -7.14 -3.48
N VAL A 150 1.70 -6.39 -2.70
CA VAL A 150 1.49 -4.95 -2.46
C VAL A 150 2.76 -4.22 -2.86
N ASP A 151 2.64 -3.20 -3.71
CA ASP A 151 3.73 -2.35 -4.17
C ASP A 151 3.39 -0.90 -3.88
N ILE A 152 4.18 -0.23 -3.05
CA ILE A 152 3.91 1.16 -2.65
C ILE A 152 5.17 1.98 -2.78
N SER A 153 5.12 3.01 -3.61
CA SER A 153 6.19 3.99 -3.73
C SER A 153 5.74 5.41 -3.41
N THR A 154 6.55 6.14 -2.65
CA THR A 154 6.32 7.57 -2.38
C THR A 154 7.63 8.33 -2.23
N LEU A 155 7.65 9.59 -2.64
CA LEU A 155 8.81 10.42 -2.35
C LEU A 155 8.79 10.97 -0.91
N SER A 156 7.62 11.34 -0.36
CA SER A 156 7.56 12.00 0.96
C SER A 156 6.28 11.80 1.76
N GLY A 157 5.41 10.89 1.41
CA GLY A 157 4.19 10.58 2.14
C GLY A 157 4.39 9.54 3.25
N ALA A 158 3.47 9.46 4.17
CA ALA A 158 3.39 8.32 5.08
C ALA A 158 2.77 7.12 4.37
N ILE A 159 3.29 5.92 4.69
CA ILE A 159 2.77 4.65 4.17
C ILE A 159 2.18 3.84 5.32
N GLU A 160 0.98 3.33 5.11
CA GLU A 160 0.28 2.41 6.03
C GLU A 160 -0.08 1.12 5.29
N LEU A 161 0.42 -0.02 5.76
CA LEU A 161 0.00 -1.35 5.31
C LEU A 161 -0.54 -2.12 6.51
N ALA A 162 -1.85 -2.37 6.54
CA ALA A 162 -2.51 -3.05 7.65
C ALA A 162 -3.41 -4.18 7.16
N GLY A 163 -2.93 -5.41 7.28
CA GLY A 163 -3.55 -6.65 6.80
C GLY A 163 -2.50 -7.68 6.41
N ASP A 164 -2.92 -8.71 5.70
CA ASP A 164 -2.07 -9.85 5.38
C ASP A 164 -1.57 -9.77 3.93
N ALA A 165 -0.26 -9.96 3.71
CA ALA A 165 0.30 -10.02 2.37
C ALA A 165 1.31 -11.18 2.22
N GLU A 166 1.33 -11.81 1.03
CA GLU A 166 2.40 -12.77 0.74
C GLU A 166 3.72 -12.04 0.51
N SER A 167 3.68 -10.91 -0.20
CA SER A 167 4.85 -10.05 -0.43
C SER A 167 4.46 -8.58 -0.48
N ALA A 168 5.37 -7.72 0.01
CA ALA A 168 5.27 -6.28 -0.15
C ALA A 168 6.62 -5.71 -0.62
N GLU A 169 6.57 -4.69 -1.48
CA GLU A 169 7.69 -3.88 -1.91
C GLU A 169 7.37 -2.42 -1.57
N ILE A 170 8.22 -1.78 -0.80
CA ILE A 170 7.95 -0.43 -0.30
C ILE A 170 9.16 0.45 -0.48
N GLU A 171 8.99 1.48 -1.29
CA GLU A 171 10.03 2.47 -1.55
C GLU A 171 9.62 3.86 -1.04
N THR A 172 10.50 4.53 -0.32
CA THR A 172 10.27 5.92 0.09
C THR A 172 11.57 6.71 0.22
N ALA A 173 11.59 7.96 -0.21
CA ALA A 173 12.75 8.79 0.09
C ALA A 173 12.71 9.31 1.54
N SER A 174 11.54 9.72 2.07
CA SER A 174 11.43 10.30 3.41
C SER A 174 10.00 10.20 3.94
N GLY A 175 9.56 9.09 4.34
CA GLY A 175 8.24 8.90 4.93
C GLY A 175 8.32 8.00 6.15
N LYS A 176 7.29 8.05 6.98
CA LYS A 176 7.10 7.00 7.98
C LYS A 176 6.35 5.85 7.33
N VAL A 177 6.86 4.65 7.52
CA VAL A 177 6.22 3.42 7.05
C VAL A 177 5.75 2.62 8.25
N ASP A 178 4.45 2.40 8.36
CA ASP A 178 3.81 1.59 9.39
C ASP A 178 3.22 0.32 8.75
N ILE A 179 3.69 -0.84 9.17
CA ILE A 179 3.21 -2.13 8.68
C ILE A 179 2.73 -3.00 9.85
N ALA A 180 1.53 -3.54 9.74
CA ALA A 180 0.96 -4.45 10.73
C ALA A 180 0.16 -5.59 10.06
N GLY A 181 0.44 -6.85 10.40
CA GLY A 181 -0.27 -8.03 9.89
C GLY A 181 0.65 -9.22 9.59
N ALA A 182 0.10 -10.26 8.99
CA ALA A 182 0.85 -11.45 8.61
C ALA A 182 1.55 -11.23 7.25
N LEU A 183 2.82 -10.84 7.28
CA LEU A 183 3.61 -10.58 6.08
C LEU A 183 4.59 -11.73 5.80
N GLY A 184 4.64 -12.23 4.55
CA GLY A 184 5.55 -13.31 4.14
C GLY A 184 6.94 -12.80 3.74
N ALA A 185 6.98 -11.76 2.91
CA ALA A 185 8.22 -11.10 2.49
C ALA A 185 8.04 -9.59 2.41
N LEU A 186 9.06 -8.84 2.78
CA LEU A 186 9.13 -7.39 2.62
C LEU A 186 10.47 -7.01 2.02
N ASP A 187 10.41 -6.25 0.95
CA ASP A 187 11.51 -5.48 0.38
C ASP A 187 11.28 -4.00 0.71
N PHE A 188 12.20 -3.38 1.41
CA PHE A 188 12.05 -2.01 1.89
C PHE A 188 13.27 -1.16 1.54
N GLU A 189 13.07 -0.14 0.74
CA GLU A 189 14.12 0.82 0.39
C GLU A 189 13.77 2.24 0.86
N SER A 190 14.74 2.91 1.51
CA SER A 190 14.53 4.29 1.95
C SER A 190 15.84 5.10 2.00
N VAL A 191 15.74 6.40 1.77
CA VAL A 191 16.85 7.32 2.07
C VAL A 191 16.82 7.72 3.55
N SER A 192 15.68 8.18 4.07
CA SER A 192 15.56 8.66 5.46
C SER A 192 14.22 8.32 6.14
N GLY A 193 13.41 7.49 5.51
CA GLY A 193 12.16 7.02 6.09
C GLY A 193 12.37 6.02 7.22
N ASN A 194 11.49 6.04 8.20
CA ASN A 194 11.51 5.08 9.30
C ASN A 194 10.53 3.95 9.03
N LEU A 195 10.97 2.70 9.24
CA LEU A 195 10.12 1.52 9.18
C LEU A 195 9.71 1.09 10.60
N ILE A 196 8.41 0.95 10.81
CA ILE A 196 7.82 0.28 11.96
C ILE A 196 7.05 -0.91 11.44
N LEU A 197 7.53 -2.11 11.73
CA LEU A 197 6.93 -3.36 11.26
C LEU A 197 6.58 -4.25 12.45
N ALA A 198 5.31 -4.60 12.56
CA ALA A 198 4.81 -5.61 13.49
C ALA A 198 4.22 -6.77 12.70
N THR A 199 4.88 -7.92 12.70
CA THR A 199 4.40 -9.11 12.00
C THR A 199 3.80 -10.15 12.95
N GLU A 200 2.81 -10.88 12.45
CA GLU A 200 2.15 -11.98 13.17
C GLU A 200 2.71 -13.37 12.81
N ARG A 201 3.65 -13.43 11.86
CA ARG A 201 4.36 -14.66 11.45
C ARG A 201 5.81 -14.39 11.13
N ALA A 202 6.60 -15.44 10.96
CA ALA A 202 7.95 -15.34 10.42
C ALA A 202 7.91 -14.73 9.01
N LEU A 203 8.91 -13.89 8.71
CA LEU A 203 9.02 -13.20 7.43
C LEU A 203 10.44 -13.26 6.87
N ARG A 204 10.54 -13.00 5.57
CA ARG A 204 11.77 -12.60 4.94
C ARG A 204 11.78 -11.08 4.77
N LEU A 205 12.76 -10.42 5.36
CA LEU A 205 12.96 -8.98 5.23
C LEU A 205 14.27 -8.69 4.53
N ASP A 206 14.21 -7.86 3.48
CA ASP A 206 15.35 -7.19 2.89
C ASP A 206 15.12 -5.69 3.05
N ALA A 207 15.99 -4.99 3.77
CA ALA A 207 15.77 -3.61 4.12
C ALA A 207 17.04 -2.77 3.97
N GLU A 208 16.98 -1.77 3.09
CA GLU A 208 18.05 -0.82 2.85
C GLU A 208 17.63 0.60 3.24
N THR A 209 18.46 1.28 4.04
CA THR A 209 18.23 2.69 4.35
C THR A 209 19.55 3.46 4.56
N GLU A 210 19.62 4.71 4.10
CA GLU A 210 20.81 5.52 4.40
C GLU A 210 20.81 6.01 5.85
N SER A 211 19.67 6.52 6.37
CA SER A 211 19.62 7.12 7.73
C SER A 211 18.32 6.85 8.50
N GLY A 212 17.39 6.11 7.95
CA GLY A 212 16.15 5.75 8.61
C GLY A 212 16.34 4.74 9.73
N SER A 213 15.46 4.76 10.72
CA SER A 213 15.42 3.75 11.77
C SER A 213 14.44 2.64 11.46
N ILE A 214 14.79 1.40 11.82
CA ILE A 214 13.98 0.21 11.61
C ILE A 214 13.59 -0.38 12.96
N TYR A 215 12.29 -0.47 13.22
CA TYR A 215 11.70 -1.07 14.40
C TYR A 215 10.88 -2.28 13.98
N LEU A 216 11.39 -3.48 14.28
CA LEU A 216 10.73 -4.75 13.96
C LEU A 216 10.22 -5.41 15.23
N THR A 217 8.97 -5.85 15.20
CA THR A 217 8.35 -6.67 16.26
C THR A 217 7.97 -8.02 15.69
N LEU A 218 8.59 -9.09 16.20
CA LEU A 218 8.34 -10.48 15.83
C LEU A 218 7.41 -11.16 16.84
N PRO A 219 6.74 -12.27 16.51
CA PRO A 219 6.04 -13.10 17.49
C PRO A 219 6.97 -13.55 18.61
N ALA A 220 6.45 -13.63 19.84
CA ALA A 220 7.27 -13.84 21.04
C ALA A 220 8.08 -15.15 21.06
N GLN A 221 7.59 -16.20 20.38
CA GLN A 221 8.25 -17.49 20.26
C GLN A 221 9.21 -17.60 19.08
N ASP A 222 9.12 -16.69 18.11
CA ASP A 222 9.93 -16.77 16.90
C ASP A 222 11.39 -16.42 17.14
N GLY A 223 12.23 -16.98 16.28
CA GLY A 223 13.63 -16.65 16.17
C GLY A 223 13.92 -15.92 14.88
N PHE A 224 15.18 -15.54 14.68
CA PHE A 224 15.63 -14.94 13.44
C PHE A 224 17.10 -15.20 13.14
N THR A 225 17.44 -15.16 11.86
CA THR A 225 18.79 -14.88 11.40
C THR A 225 18.81 -13.44 10.87
N LEU A 226 19.85 -12.69 11.17
CA LEU A 226 20.02 -11.33 10.69
C LEU A 226 21.45 -11.13 10.17
N ASP A 227 21.55 -10.78 8.90
CA ASP A 227 22.74 -10.19 8.32
C ASP A 227 22.61 -8.67 8.39
N TYR A 228 23.41 -8.06 9.25
CA TYR A 228 23.36 -6.63 9.53
C TYR A 228 24.65 -5.94 9.08
N GLU A 229 24.50 -5.01 8.15
CA GLU A 229 25.58 -4.14 7.69
C GLU A 229 25.31 -2.68 8.04
N THR A 230 26.31 -2.02 8.62
CA THR A 230 26.19 -0.59 8.96
C THR A 230 27.55 0.10 8.97
N LYS A 231 27.56 1.37 8.60
CA LYS A 231 28.74 2.22 8.71
C LYS A 231 28.87 2.85 10.09
N SER A 232 27.76 3.30 10.70
CA SER A 232 27.74 3.96 12.01
C SER A 232 26.42 3.78 12.77
N GLY A 233 25.52 2.91 12.31
CA GLY A 233 24.25 2.60 12.96
C GLY A 233 24.44 1.73 14.20
N ALA A 234 23.37 1.59 14.97
CA ALA A 234 23.33 0.74 16.15
C ALA A 234 22.25 -0.33 16.03
N PHE A 235 22.58 -1.57 16.40
CA PHE A 235 21.62 -2.66 16.54
C PHE A 235 21.29 -2.92 18.00
N ARG A 236 20.03 -3.13 18.32
CA ARG A 236 19.52 -3.48 19.65
C ARG A 236 18.46 -4.56 19.58
N SER A 237 18.61 -5.61 20.38
CA SER A 237 17.56 -6.61 20.57
C SER A 237 17.74 -7.33 21.90
N ALA A 238 16.71 -7.37 22.73
CA ALA A 238 16.70 -8.20 23.92
C ALA A 238 16.62 -9.72 23.58
N LEU A 239 16.22 -10.07 22.37
CA LEU A 239 16.12 -11.45 21.90
C LEU A 239 17.52 -12.09 21.73
N THR A 240 18.57 -11.31 21.57
CA THR A 240 19.95 -11.82 21.53
C THR A 240 20.46 -12.36 22.86
N GLU A 241 19.75 -12.13 23.95
CA GLU A 241 20.04 -12.71 25.26
C GLU A 241 19.45 -14.12 25.46
N ARG A 242 18.69 -14.64 24.49
CA ARG A 242 18.15 -16.00 24.54
C ARG A 242 19.25 -17.05 24.58
N GLU A 243 19.00 -18.14 25.30
CA GLU A 243 19.90 -19.30 25.32
C GLU A 243 20.10 -19.88 23.91
N GLY A 244 21.33 -20.05 23.50
CA GLY A 244 21.68 -20.52 22.16
C GLY A 244 21.79 -19.44 21.09
N ALA A 245 21.56 -18.17 21.44
CA ALA A 245 21.80 -17.08 20.50
C ALA A 245 23.31 -16.92 20.21
N LEU A 246 23.63 -16.72 18.94
CA LEU A 246 24.99 -16.54 18.43
C LEU A 246 25.14 -15.18 17.77
N VAL A 247 26.28 -14.55 18.03
CA VAL A 247 26.64 -13.28 17.36
C VAL A 247 28.04 -13.47 16.77
N THR A 248 28.15 -13.28 15.46
CA THR A 248 29.39 -13.43 14.72
C THR A 248 29.73 -12.11 14.02
N CYS A 249 30.73 -11.40 14.48
CA CYS A 249 31.25 -10.25 13.78
C CYS A 249 32.04 -10.74 12.54
N LEU A 250 31.64 -10.31 11.37
CA LEU A 250 32.28 -10.66 10.10
C LEU A 250 33.42 -9.69 9.79
N ASP A 251 33.19 -8.39 10.03
CA ASP A 251 34.20 -7.33 9.95
C ASP A 251 33.75 -6.10 10.79
N ASP A 252 34.37 -4.93 10.58
CA ASP A 252 34.09 -3.71 11.34
C ASP A 252 32.69 -3.14 11.07
N HIS A 253 31.98 -3.59 10.01
CA HIS A 253 30.71 -3.07 9.54
C HIS A 253 29.62 -4.14 9.41
N ALA A 254 29.99 -5.41 9.40
CA ALA A 254 29.07 -6.51 9.18
C ALA A 254 29.02 -7.48 10.37
N THR A 255 27.82 -7.82 10.81
CA THR A 255 27.57 -8.74 11.92
C THR A 255 26.41 -9.67 11.60
N HIS A 256 26.63 -10.96 11.80
CA HIS A 256 25.59 -11.98 11.71
C HIS A 256 25.07 -12.34 13.10
N TYR A 257 23.74 -12.33 13.23
CA TYR A 257 23.02 -12.77 14.43
C TYR A 257 22.20 -14.01 14.11
N SER A 258 22.19 -14.97 15.02
CA SER A 258 21.30 -16.13 14.95
C SER A 258 20.65 -16.30 16.31
N VAL A 259 19.34 -16.07 16.36
CA VAL A 259 18.55 -16.18 17.58
C VAL A 259 17.55 -17.31 17.39
N PRO A 260 17.63 -18.40 18.19
CA PRO A 260 16.77 -19.57 18.01
C PRO A 260 15.31 -19.24 18.33
N ALA A 261 14.41 -19.90 17.61
CA ALA A 261 12.99 -19.93 17.96
C ALA A 261 12.79 -20.76 19.23
N LEU A 262 11.75 -20.45 19.99
CA LEU A 262 11.26 -21.26 21.10
C LEU A 262 10.34 -22.36 20.55
N ASP A 263 9.90 -23.28 21.43
CA ASP A 263 9.00 -24.36 21.02
C ASP A 263 7.72 -23.83 20.34
N GLY A 264 7.50 -24.29 19.11
CA GLY A 264 6.38 -23.85 18.25
C GLY A 264 6.57 -22.54 17.53
N GLY A 265 7.73 -21.91 17.65
CA GLY A 265 8.09 -20.71 16.89
C GLY A 265 8.71 -21.01 15.53
N GLU A 266 8.71 -20.03 14.68
CA GLU A 266 9.28 -20.05 13.33
C GLU A 266 10.54 -19.18 13.25
N MET A 267 11.25 -19.25 12.12
CA MET A 267 12.48 -18.48 11.89
C MET A 267 12.26 -17.43 10.81
N SER A 268 12.52 -16.17 11.12
CA SER A 268 12.59 -15.09 10.14
C SER A 268 14.00 -14.99 9.56
N GLU A 269 14.09 -14.62 8.30
CA GLU A 269 15.35 -14.31 7.60
C GLU A 269 15.41 -12.81 7.35
N LEU A 270 16.37 -12.13 7.91
CA LEU A 270 16.49 -10.68 7.87
C LEU A 270 17.83 -10.26 7.27
N THR A 271 17.79 -9.40 6.28
CA THR A 271 18.95 -8.68 5.75
C THR A 271 18.68 -7.20 5.96
N ILE A 272 19.56 -6.49 6.66
CA ILE A 272 19.37 -5.07 6.94
C ILE A 272 20.68 -4.33 6.69
N GLU A 273 20.64 -3.39 5.75
CA GLU A 273 21.73 -2.49 5.44
C GLU A 273 21.39 -1.05 5.81
N THR A 274 22.24 -0.38 6.58
CA THR A 274 22.06 1.03 6.92
C THR A 274 23.39 1.77 7.02
N MET A 275 23.44 3.02 6.54
CA MET A 275 24.64 3.83 6.76
C MET A 275 24.72 4.33 8.21
N SER A 276 23.58 4.80 8.80
CA SER A 276 23.59 5.42 10.13
C SER A 276 22.30 5.23 10.96
N GLY A 277 21.34 4.45 10.49
CA GLY A 277 20.06 4.21 11.17
C GLY A 277 20.20 3.32 12.41
N GLU A 278 19.26 3.45 13.33
CA GLU A 278 19.11 2.52 14.46
C GLU A 278 18.19 1.37 14.07
N VAL A 279 18.61 0.13 14.35
CA VAL A 279 17.80 -1.07 14.13
C VAL A 279 17.43 -1.68 15.47
N THR A 280 16.15 -1.85 15.73
CA THR A 280 15.64 -2.47 16.96
C THR A 280 14.72 -3.63 16.61
N ILE A 281 15.03 -4.83 17.13
CA ILE A 281 14.17 -6.01 16.99
C ILE A 281 13.65 -6.41 18.37
N GLY A 282 12.34 -6.37 18.52
CA GLY A 282 11.61 -6.77 19.73
C GLY A 282 10.71 -7.98 19.49
N ALA A 283 10.11 -8.48 20.57
CA ALA A 283 9.06 -9.47 20.51
C ALA A 283 7.72 -8.86 20.90
N SER A 284 6.64 -9.31 20.27
CA SER A 284 5.29 -8.98 20.68
C SER A 284 5.07 -9.44 22.12
N SER A 285 4.39 -8.64 22.95
CA SER A 285 3.96 -9.11 24.25
C SER A 285 2.99 -10.27 24.04
N SER A 286 3.29 -11.46 24.57
CA SER A 286 2.32 -12.56 24.61
C SER A 286 1.10 -12.05 25.37
N GLY A 287 0.04 -11.66 24.64
CA GLY A 287 -1.22 -11.28 25.23
C GLY A 287 -1.77 -12.51 25.95
N SER A 288 -1.73 -12.49 27.28
CA SER A 288 -2.56 -13.36 28.09
C SER A 288 -4.02 -12.93 27.90
N ASN A 289 -4.74 -13.67 27.06
CA ASN A 289 -6.20 -13.69 27.13
C ASN A 289 -6.66 -14.41 28.37
#